data_fef0f22a2bd84d031b1b267ecf5339f8
#
_entry.id   fef0f22a2bd84d031b1b267ecf5339f8
#
_cell.length_a   1.000
_cell.length_b   1.000
_cell.length_c   1.000
_cell.angle_alpha   90.00
_cell.angle_beta   90.00
_cell.angle_gamma   90.00
#
_symmetry.space_group_name_H-M   'P 1'
#
loop_
_entity.id
_entity.type
_entity.pdbx_description
1 polymer ?
#
loop_
_entity_poly.entity_id
_entity_poly.type
_entity_poly.pdbx_seq_one_letter_code
_entity_poly.pdbx_strand_id
1 'polypeptide(L)'
;MKAMIGFTKGLMSMPMPWPLWIGLLLVINIAGPLYFFEAFEAKVVLAVFLASAASMTAIFAAKGFVLLLGIGHIFWVPMVPWLWTRLDQVGPGGLLGYWMIAVVAVNGIALIIDAIDVLRYVRGDRKPYVTVAD
;
A
#
# COMPACT_ATOMS: atom_id res chain seq x y z
N MET A 1 9.55 13.44 10.87
CA MET A 1 8.87 14.48 10.05
C MET A 1 9.55 14.67 8.70
N LYS A 2 10.87 14.91 8.68
CA LYS A 2 11.60 15.15 7.43
C LYS A 2 11.49 13.96 6.45
N ALA A 3 11.66 12.73 6.95
CA ALA A 3 11.53 11.52 6.12
C ALA A 3 10.10 11.36 5.56
N MET A 4 9.10 11.66 6.37
CA MET A 4 7.70 11.58 5.96
C MET A 4 7.38 12.59 4.86
N ILE A 5 7.87 13.81 4.99
CA ILE A 5 7.71 14.87 3.99
C ILE A 5 8.43 14.49 2.70
N GLY A 6 9.66 14.00 2.80
CA GLY A 6 10.43 13.55 1.64
C GLY A 6 9.78 12.40 0.91
N PHE A 7 9.27 11.42 1.64
CA PHE A 7 8.56 10.29 1.06
C PHE A 7 7.31 10.75 0.30
N THR A 8 6.51 11.63 0.91
CA THR A 8 5.32 12.20 0.26
C THR A 8 5.68 12.97 -1.01
N LYS A 9 6.73 13.77 -0.97
CA LYS A 9 7.22 14.48 -2.17
C LYS A 9 7.61 13.50 -3.27
N GLY A 10 8.27 12.40 -2.90
CA GLY A 10 8.64 11.34 -3.84
C GLY A 10 7.42 10.75 -4.52
N LEU A 11 6.39 10.41 -3.76
CA LEU A 11 5.13 9.89 -4.30
C LEU A 11 4.50 10.87 -5.29
N MET A 12 4.46 12.16 -4.94
CA MET A 12 3.86 13.20 -5.79
C MET A 12 4.68 13.48 -7.05
N SER A 13 5.98 13.13 -7.04
CA SER A 13 6.89 13.38 -8.15
C SER A 13 6.94 12.23 -9.15
N MET A 14 6.28 11.11 -8.88
CA MET A 14 6.29 9.96 -9.78
C MET A 14 5.60 10.30 -11.10
N PRO A 15 6.08 9.73 -12.24
CA PRO A 15 5.41 9.94 -13.52
C PRO A 15 4.05 9.26 -13.55
N MET A 16 3.14 9.81 -14.38
CA MET A 16 1.84 9.17 -14.60
C MET A 16 2.02 7.77 -15.19
N PRO A 17 1.20 6.78 -14.87
CA PRO A 17 -0.06 6.89 -14.09
C PRO A 17 0.11 6.68 -12.57
N TRP A 18 1.33 6.66 -12.06
CA TRP A 18 1.60 6.25 -10.67
C TRP A 18 0.89 7.13 -9.62
N PRO A 19 0.84 8.48 -9.75
CA PRO A 19 0.08 9.27 -8.77
C PRO A 19 -1.39 8.91 -8.70
N LEU A 20 -2.01 8.56 -9.84
CA LEU A 20 -3.41 8.11 -9.86
C LEU A 20 -3.58 6.76 -9.17
N TRP A 21 -2.64 5.84 -9.39
CA TRP A 21 -2.62 4.55 -8.71
C TRP A 21 -2.51 4.71 -7.19
N ILE A 22 -1.60 5.57 -6.76
CA ILE A 22 -1.42 5.87 -5.33
C ILE A 22 -2.69 6.49 -4.75
N GLY A 23 -3.33 7.41 -5.49
CA GLY A 23 -4.61 7.99 -5.07
C GLY A 23 -5.69 6.93 -4.87
N LEU A 24 -5.78 5.96 -5.77
CA LEU A 24 -6.71 4.84 -5.65
C LEU A 24 -6.39 4.00 -4.40
N LEU A 25 -5.11 3.71 -4.15
CA LEU A 25 -4.69 2.98 -2.95
C LEU A 25 -5.09 3.72 -1.68
N LEU A 26 -4.91 5.05 -1.65
CA LEU A 26 -5.28 5.86 -0.50
C LEU A 26 -6.79 5.83 -0.25
N VAL A 27 -7.59 5.96 -1.30
CA VAL A 27 -9.06 5.89 -1.17
C VAL A 27 -9.48 4.54 -0.61
N ILE A 28 -8.96 3.46 -1.15
CA ILE A 28 -9.36 2.10 -0.73
C ILE A 28 -8.86 1.77 0.68
N ASN A 29 -7.67 2.22 1.05
CA ASN A 29 -7.03 1.82 2.31
C ASN A 29 -7.19 2.83 3.44
N ILE A 30 -7.66 4.04 3.18
CA ILE A 30 -7.93 5.06 4.19
C ILE A 30 -9.39 5.47 4.19
N ALA A 31 -9.90 5.98 3.07
CA ALA A 31 -11.28 6.47 3.03
C ALA A 31 -12.28 5.33 3.22
N GLY A 32 -12.05 4.18 2.60
CA GLY A 32 -12.89 3.00 2.77
C GLY A 32 -12.97 2.54 4.23
N PRO A 33 -11.84 2.28 4.89
CA PRO A 33 -11.85 1.91 6.31
C PRO A 33 -12.50 2.95 7.22
N LEU A 34 -12.34 4.23 6.95
CA LEU A 34 -13.00 5.26 7.74
C LEU A 34 -14.52 5.24 7.55
N TYR A 35 -14.97 4.99 6.32
CA TYR A 35 -16.41 4.85 6.04
C TYR A 35 -17.02 3.63 6.73
N PHE A 36 -16.31 2.49 6.73
CA PHE A 36 -16.74 1.24 7.33
C PHE A 36 -16.12 1.00 8.71
N PHE A 37 -15.78 2.04 9.44
CA PHE A 37 -14.91 1.94 10.63
C PHE A 37 -15.46 1.01 11.71
N GLU A 38 -16.77 0.78 11.76
CA GLU A 38 -17.35 -0.14 12.72
C GLU A 38 -17.05 -1.61 12.38
N ALA A 39 -16.73 -1.92 11.14
CA ALA A 39 -16.35 -3.28 10.74
C ALA A 39 -14.94 -3.61 11.22
N PHE A 40 -14.75 -4.81 11.75
CA PHE A 40 -13.43 -5.27 12.19
C PHE A 40 -12.45 -5.31 11.03
N GLU A 41 -12.88 -5.77 9.87
CA GLU A 41 -12.07 -5.86 8.66
C GLU A 41 -11.54 -4.48 8.25
N ALA A 42 -12.35 -3.45 8.35
CA ALA A 42 -11.93 -2.08 8.03
C ALA A 42 -10.85 -1.58 8.99
N LYS A 43 -10.99 -1.89 10.28
CA LYS A 43 -9.97 -1.54 11.29
C LYS A 43 -8.64 -2.21 11.00
N VAL A 44 -8.67 -3.48 10.59
CA VAL A 44 -7.46 -4.23 10.23
C VAL A 44 -6.80 -3.63 9.00
N VAL A 45 -7.57 -3.32 7.95
CA VAL A 45 -7.03 -2.71 6.74
C VAL A 45 -6.35 -1.37 7.06
N LEU A 46 -7.00 -0.53 7.85
CA LEU A 46 -6.43 0.76 8.22
C LEU A 46 -5.15 0.60 9.06
N ALA A 47 -5.17 -0.29 10.06
CA ALA A 47 -4.01 -0.53 10.91
C ALA A 47 -2.83 -1.06 10.10
N VAL A 48 -3.07 -1.98 9.18
CA VAL A 48 -2.03 -2.54 8.30
C VAL A 48 -1.51 -1.48 7.35
N PHE A 49 -2.40 -0.63 6.82
CA PHE A 49 -1.97 0.47 5.96
C PHE A 49 -1.03 1.44 6.71
N LEU A 50 -1.39 1.80 7.95
CA LEU A 50 -0.55 2.69 8.76
C LEU A 50 0.81 2.04 9.09
N ALA A 51 0.83 0.75 9.39
CA ALA A 51 2.07 0.01 9.60
C ALA A 51 2.92 -0.03 8.34
N SER A 52 2.30 -0.21 7.18
CA SER A 52 2.99 -0.19 5.89
C SER A 52 3.58 1.18 5.60
N ALA A 53 2.82 2.25 5.84
CA ALA A 53 3.30 3.61 5.64
C ALA A 53 4.50 3.93 6.53
N ALA A 54 4.46 3.49 7.79
CA ALA A 54 5.57 3.66 8.71
C ALA A 54 6.81 2.89 8.24
N SER A 55 6.62 1.65 7.77
CA SER A 55 7.71 0.82 7.25
C SER A 55 8.34 1.43 6.00
N MET A 56 7.51 1.91 5.07
CA MET A 56 8.00 2.56 3.85
C MET A 56 8.76 3.86 4.17
N THR A 57 8.27 4.63 5.12
CA THR A 57 8.95 5.85 5.57
C THR A 57 10.32 5.53 6.19
N ALA A 58 10.40 4.46 6.98
CA ALA A 58 11.67 4.02 7.57
C ALA A 58 12.66 3.56 6.49
N ILE A 59 12.19 2.80 5.49
CA ILE A 59 13.02 2.38 4.36
C ILE A 59 13.49 3.60 3.57
N PHE A 60 12.59 4.55 3.32
CA PHE A 60 12.96 5.78 2.63
C PHE A 60 14.05 6.55 3.40
N ALA A 61 13.92 6.66 4.70
CA ALA A 61 14.92 7.34 5.53
C ALA A 61 16.29 6.68 5.44
N ALA A 62 16.33 5.35 5.30
CA ALA A 62 17.57 4.58 5.24
C ALA A 62 18.16 4.47 3.83
N LYS A 63 17.32 4.36 2.80
CA LYS A 63 17.74 4.01 1.43
C LYS A 63 17.29 4.98 0.35
N GLY A 64 16.44 5.95 0.69
CA GLY A 64 15.84 6.84 -0.30
C GLY A 64 14.67 6.20 -1.05
N PHE A 65 14.25 6.83 -2.14
CA PHE A 65 13.10 6.39 -2.91
C PHE A 65 13.53 5.33 -3.94
N VAL A 66 13.67 4.10 -3.48
CA VAL A 66 14.18 2.97 -4.28
C VAL A 66 13.13 1.87 -4.35
N LEU A 67 13.35 0.92 -5.26
CA LEU A 67 12.41 -0.20 -5.48
C LEU A 67 12.19 -1.05 -4.21
N LEU A 68 13.15 -1.05 -3.29
CA LEU A 68 13.03 -1.77 -2.01
C LEU A 68 11.85 -1.27 -1.17
N LEU A 69 11.33 -0.07 -1.44
CA LEU A 69 10.15 0.43 -0.73
C LEU A 69 8.95 -0.52 -0.81
N GLY A 70 8.87 -1.33 -1.85
CA GLY A 70 7.81 -2.33 -1.98
C GLY A 70 7.74 -3.30 -0.82
N ILE A 71 8.85 -3.56 -0.11
CA ILE A 71 8.83 -4.46 1.05
C ILE A 71 8.03 -3.89 2.22
N GLY A 72 7.77 -2.59 2.22
CA GLY A 72 6.91 -1.96 3.23
C GLY A 72 5.49 -2.49 3.23
N HIS A 73 5.02 -3.06 2.13
CA HIS A 73 3.69 -3.67 2.03
C HIS A 73 3.67 -5.15 2.42
N ILE A 74 4.73 -5.65 3.05
CA ILE A 74 4.80 -7.08 3.43
C ILE A 74 3.63 -7.51 4.34
N PHE A 75 3.08 -6.57 5.11
CA PHE A 75 1.93 -6.85 5.98
C PHE A 75 0.66 -7.17 5.19
N TRP A 76 0.58 -6.78 3.91
CA TRP A 76 -0.55 -7.12 3.05
C TRP A 76 -0.53 -8.58 2.61
N VAL A 77 0.63 -9.23 2.68
CA VAL A 77 0.76 -10.64 2.26
C VAL A 77 -0.19 -11.55 3.05
N PRO A 78 -0.23 -11.49 4.39
CA PRO A 78 -1.24 -12.24 5.13
C PRO A 78 -2.63 -11.59 5.11
N MET A 79 -2.71 -10.27 5.00
CA MET A 79 -3.99 -9.55 5.06
C MET A 79 -4.90 -9.86 3.87
N VAL A 80 -4.35 -9.86 2.66
CA VAL A 80 -5.16 -10.06 1.44
C VAL A 80 -5.85 -11.43 1.44
N PRO A 81 -5.15 -12.56 1.66
CA PRO A 81 -5.83 -13.85 1.76
C PRO A 81 -6.83 -13.92 2.93
N TRP A 82 -6.50 -13.30 4.05
CA TRP A 82 -7.38 -13.26 5.21
C TRP A 82 -8.69 -12.55 4.88
N LEU A 83 -8.63 -11.40 4.22
CA LEU A 83 -9.83 -10.67 3.79
C LEU A 83 -10.69 -11.51 2.84
N TRP A 84 -10.06 -12.23 1.93
CA TRP A 84 -10.76 -13.11 1.01
C TRP A 84 -11.58 -14.16 1.78
N THR A 85 -11.00 -14.74 2.84
CA THR A 85 -11.71 -15.73 3.65
C THR A 85 -12.86 -15.12 4.48
N ARG A 86 -12.82 -13.80 4.72
CA ARG A 86 -13.85 -13.10 5.48
C ARG A 86 -15.07 -12.70 4.65
N LEU A 87 -14.98 -12.78 3.32
CA LEU A 87 -16.06 -12.34 2.43
C LEU A 87 -17.37 -13.08 2.70
N ASP A 88 -17.30 -14.39 2.93
CA ASP A 88 -18.49 -15.21 3.19
C ASP A 88 -19.20 -14.79 4.45
N GLN A 89 -18.46 -14.35 5.48
CA GLN A 89 -19.02 -13.93 6.76
C GLN A 89 -19.61 -12.53 6.71
N VAL A 90 -19.05 -11.65 5.87
CA VAL A 90 -19.49 -10.26 5.73
C VAL A 90 -20.69 -10.15 4.80
N GLY A 91 -20.77 -11.01 3.80
CA GLY A 91 -21.80 -10.98 2.74
C GLY A 91 -21.30 -10.23 1.51
N PRO A 92 -20.91 -10.95 0.45
CA PRO A 92 -20.30 -10.34 -0.73
C PRO A 92 -21.23 -9.45 -1.55
N GLY A 93 -22.54 -9.55 -1.33
CA GLY A 93 -23.54 -8.73 -2.04
C GLY A 93 -23.77 -7.34 -1.43
N GLY A 94 -23.19 -7.03 -0.28
CA GLY A 94 -23.33 -5.74 0.36
C GLY A 94 -22.22 -4.76 0.00
N LEU A 95 -22.42 -3.49 0.37
CA LEU A 95 -21.42 -2.44 0.09
C LEU A 95 -20.07 -2.73 0.74
N LEU A 96 -20.09 -3.22 1.99
CA LEU A 96 -18.87 -3.63 2.68
C LEU A 96 -18.15 -4.76 1.93
N GLY A 97 -18.90 -5.75 1.46
CA GLY A 97 -18.34 -6.86 0.68
C GLY A 97 -17.71 -6.38 -0.61
N TYR A 98 -18.35 -5.47 -1.33
CA TYR A 98 -17.78 -4.89 -2.56
C TYR A 98 -16.49 -4.13 -2.28
N TRP A 99 -16.44 -3.37 -1.18
CA TRP A 99 -15.20 -2.68 -0.80
C TRP A 99 -14.08 -3.70 -0.48
N MET A 100 -14.41 -4.78 0.23
CA MET A 100 -13.41 -5.82 0.55
C MET A 100 -12.88 -6.49 -0.71
N ILE A 101 -13.75 -6.74 -1.70
CA ILE A 101 -13.32 -7.27 -3.00
C ILE A 101 -12.35 -6.29 -3.67
N ALA A 102 -12.67 -4.99 -3.62
CA ALA A 102 -11.80 -3.96 -4.18
C ALA A 102 -10.43 -3.93 -3.46
N VAL A 103 -10.42 -4.07 -2.13
CA VAL A 103 -9.16 -4.13 -1.36
C VAL A 103 -8.34 -5.35 -1.81
N VAL A 104 -8.95 -6.52 -1.88
CA VAL A 104 -8.25 -7.75 -2.29
C VAL A 104 -7.67 -7.59 -3.69
N ALA A 105 -8.45 -7.06 -4.63
CA ALA A 105 -8.01 -6.90 -6.02
C ALA A 105 -6.88 -5.87 -6.13
N VAL A 106 -7.09 -4.67 -5.59
CA VAL A 106 -6.14 -3.56 -5.74
C VAL A 106 -4.87 -3.81 -4.94
N ASN A 107 -4.99 -4.22 -3.69
CA ASN A 107 -3.81 -4.50 -2.86
C ASN A 107 -3.08 -5.76 -3.37
N GLY A 108 -3.80 -6.73 -3.90
CA GLY A 108 -3.20 -7.90 -4.55
C GLY A 108 -2.35 -7.53 -5.76
N ILE A 109 -2.88 -6.66 -6.62
CA ILE A 109 -2.11 -6.13 -7.77
C ILE A 109 -0.89 -5.36 -7.27
N ALA A 110 -1.06 -4.52 -6.25
CA ALA A 110 0.05 -3.77 -5.67
C ALA A 110 1.14 -4.71 -5.13
N LEU A 111 0.76 -5.81 -4.49
CA LEU A 111 1.73 -6.81 -4.01
C LEU A 111 2.53 -7.44 -5.14
N ILE A 112 1.90 -7.70 -6.29
CA ILE A 112 2.60 -8.23 -7.46
C ILE A 112 3.62 -7.22 -7.96
N ILE A 113 3.23 -5.94 -8.07
CA ILE A 113 4.13 -4.87 -8.48
C ILE A 113 5.29 -4.75 -7.50
N ASP A 114 5.00 -4.77 -6.20
CA ASP A 114 6.02 -4.66 -5.14
C ASP A 114 6.99 -5.84 -5.19
N ALA A 115 6.50 -7.06 -5.44
CA ALA A 115 7.35 -8.24 -5.55
C ALA A 115 8.33 -8.10 -6.72
N ILE A 116 7.85 -7.60 -7.86
CA ILE A 116 8.71 -7.35 -9.02
C ILE A 116 9.76 -6.29 -8.68
N ASP A 117 9.34 -5.21 -8.03
CA ASP A 117 10.24 -4.10 -7.67
C ASP A 117 11.33 -4.56 -6.69
N VAL A 118 10.96 -5.31 -5.66
CA VAL A 118 11.92 -5.84 -4.69
C VAL A 118 12.88 -6.81 -5.37
N LEU A 119 12.39 -7.66 -6.26
CA LEU A 119 13.23 -8.58 -7.01
C LEU A 119 14.25 -7.83 -7.89
N ARG A 120 13.81 -6.77 -8.56
CA ARG A 120 14.72 -5.91 -9.34
C ARG A 120 15.80 -5.29 -8.46
N TYR A 121 15.42 -4.81 -7.27
CA TYR A 121 16.36 -4.23 -6.33
C TYR A 121 17.41 -5.26 -5.88
N VAL A 122 16.97 -6.47 -5.54
CA VAL A 122 17.85 -7.56 -5.10
C VAL A 122 18.81 -7.96 -6.24
N ARG A 123 18.36 -7.88 -7.49
CA ARG A 123 19.19 -8.21 -8.66
C ARG A 123 20.15 -7.08 -9.06
N GLY A 124 20.16 -5.97 -8.34
CA GLY A 124 21.14 -4.91 -8.53
C GLY A 124 20.57 -3.58 -9.03
N ASP A 125 19.27 -3.48 -9.32
CA ASP A 125 18.65 -2.23 -9.72
C ASP A 125 18.37 -1.37 -8.47
N ARG A 126 19.39 -0.63 -8.06
CA ARG A 126 19.35 0.16 -6.81
C ARG A 126 19.31 1.66 -7.06
N LYS A 127 19.02 2.05 -8.29
CA LYS A 127 18.85 3.47 -8.62
C LYS A 127 17.61 4.01 -7.92
N PRO A 128 17.65 5.29 -7.46
CA PRO A 128 16.45 5.92 -6.91
C PRO A 128 15.34 5.92 -7.97
N TYR A 129 14.14 5.52 -7.56
CA TYR A 129 12.97 5.56 -8.43
C TYR A 129 12.64 6.99 -8.83
N VAL A 130 12.76 7.91 -7.85
CA VAL A 130 12.60 9.35 -8.02
C VAL A 130 13.64 10.03 -7.16
N THR A 131 14.28 11.06 -7.70
CA THR A 131 15.20 11.91 -6.91
C THR A 131 14.35 12.93 -6.15
N VAL A 132 14.49 12.92 -4.82
CA VAL A 132 13.75 13.84 -3.96
C VAL A 132 14.73 14.84 -3.36
N ALA A 133 14.49 16.13 -3.60
CA ALA A 133 15.31 17.21 -3.02
C ALA A 133 15.03 17.35 -1.52
N ASP A 134 16.07 17.56 -0.74
CA ASP A 134 16.00 17.78 0.69
C ASP A 134 15.34 19.14 1.05
#